data_c0b503e6b85dba595c18ef86e0ab0fc9
#
_entry.id   c0b503e6b85dba595c18ef86e0ab0fc9
#
_cell.length_a   1.000
_cell.length_b   1.000
_cell.length_c   1.000
_cell.angle_alpha   90.00
_cell.angle_beta   90.00
_cell.angle_gamma   90.00
#
_symmetry.space_group_name_H-M   'P 1'
#
loop_
_entity.id
_entity.type
_entity.pdbx_description
1 polymer ?
#
loop_
_entity_poly.entity_id
_entity_poly.type
_entity_poly.pdbx_seq_one_letter_code
_entity_poly.pdbx_strand_id
1 'polypeptide(L)'
;TGYPLLLSELTVTTALRTAAMSALAAKHLARPDSRSRALIGNGAQSEFQAIAFHKMLGIRELRLFDVDAQATAKLERNLRSLPELVDLAIVRCASTAHALKGADIVTTVTADKRNAVILEPSMIEPGMHLNAVGGDCPGKTELHAEILPRRPRDRRVRTAIARRRRDPAARG
;
A
#
# COMPACT_ATOMS: atom_id res chain seq x y z
N THR A 1 12.12 2.66 -37.24
CA THR A 1 13.15 3.72 -37.43
C THR A 1 14.23 3.68 -36.32
N GLY A 2 13.95 3.18 -35.11
CA GLY A 2 14.95 3.06 -34.05
C GLY A 2 15.36 4.38 -33.35
N TYR A 3 14.78 5.51 -33.76
CA TYR A 3 15.05 6.78 -33.09
C TYR A 3 14.27 6.91 -31.77
N PRO A 4 14.89 7.39 -30.68
CA PRO A 4 14.19 7.66 -29.44
C PRO A 4 13.18 8.79 -29.63
N LEU A 5 11.91 8.54 -29.29
CA LEU A 5 10.82 9.52 -29.40
C LEU A 5 10.50 10.19 -28.08
N LEU A 6 10.91 9.59 -26.95
CA LEU A 6 10.67 10.11 -25.61
C LEU A 6 11.84 9.74 -24.69
N LEU A 7 12.33 10.71 -23.96
CA LEU A 7 13.20 10.53 -22.81
C LEU A 7 12.49 11.11 -21.59
N SER A 8 12.27 10.30 -20.55
CA SER A 8 11.51 10.71 -19.38
C SER A 8 12.24 10.31 -18.09
N GLU A 9 12.08 11.13 -17.08
CA GLU A 9 12.47 10.83 -15.71
C GLU A 9 11.52 9.78 -15.11
N LEU A 10 12.04 8.82 -14.33
CA LEU A 10 11.25 7.68 -13.83
C LEU A 10 10.81 7.79 -12.38
N THR A 11 11.30 8.72 -11.57
CA THR A 11 10.97 8.80 -10.14
C THR A 11 9.48 9.06 -9.94
N VAL A 12 8.97 10.14 -10.53
CA VAL A 12 7.54 10.48 -10.46
C VAL A 12 6.68 9.46 -11.20
N THR A 13 7.12 9.04 -12.40
CA THR A 13 6.39 8.03 -13.19
C THR A 13 6.26 6.72 -12.43
N THR A 14 7.32 6.27 -11.73
CA THR A 14 7.27 5.05 -10.91
C THR A 14 6.31 5.21 -9.74
N ALA A 15 6.30 6.35 -9.08
CA ALA A 15 5.37 6.61 -7.98
C ALA A 15 3.91 6.58 -8.45
N LEU A 16 3.61 7.27 -9.53
CA LEU A 16 2.26 7.32 -10.12
C LEU A 16 1.77 5.95 -10.56
N ARG A 17 2.58 5.19 -11.34
CA ARG A 17 2.17 3.86 -11.81
C ARG A 17 1.95 2.87 -10.67
N THR A 18 2.77 2.95 -9.61
CA THR A 18 2.66 2.07 -8.46
C THR A 18 1.37 2.37 -7.68
N ALA A 19 1.09 3.64 -7.45
CA ALA A 19 -0.16 4.06 -6.80
C ALA A 19 -1.39 3.69 -7.64
N ALA A 20 -1.34 3.90 -8.95
CA ALA A 20 -2.42 3.54 -9.88
C ALA A 20 -2.70 2.04 -9.87
N MET A 21 -1.66 1.19 -9.87
CA MET A 21 -1.83 -0.28 -9.81
C MET A 21 -2.42 -0.73 -8.48
N SER A 22 -1.99 -0.13 -7.36
CA SER A 22 -2.57 -0.42 -6.04
C SER A 22 -4.05 -0.04 -5.98
N ALA A 23 -4.41 1.14 -6.48
CA ALA A 23 -5.79 1.62 -6.52
C ALA A 23 -6.65 0.77 -7.48
N LEU A 24 -6.12 0.36 -8.63
CA LEU A 24 -6.81 -0.52 -9.58
C LEU A 24 -7.10 -1.89 -8.95
N ALA A 25 -6.11 -2.48 -8.28
CA ALA A 25 -6.29 -3.75 -7.56
C ALA A 25 -7.37 -3.62 -6.47
N ALA A 26 -7.32 -2.56 -5.68
CA ALA A 26 -8.32 -2.31 -4.64
C ALA A 26 -9.72 -2.06 -5.22
N LYS A 27 -9.84 -1.37 -6.36
CA LYS A 27 -11.13 -1.17 -7.07
C LYS A 27 -11.84 -2.49 -7.39
N HIS A 28 -11.08 -3.54 -7.70
CA HIS A 28 -11.63 -4.84 -8.06
C HIS A 28 -11.74 -5.82 -6.90
N LEU A 29 -10.92 -5.64 -5.85
CA LEU A 29 -10.77 -6.60 -4.76
C LEU A 29 -11.27 -6.10 -3.41
N ALA A 30 -11.26 -4.80 -3.15
CA ALA A 30 -11.81 -4.26 -1.91
C ALA A 30 -13.34 -4.25 -1.91
N ARG A 31 -13.93 -4.06 -0.74
CA ARG A 31 -15.38 -3.86 -0.62
C ARG A 31 -15.77 -2.53 -1.25
N PRO A 32 -16.89 -2.45 -1.97
CA PRO A 32 -17.33 -1.20 -2.62
C PRO A 32 -17.62 -0.05 -1.64
N ASP A 33 -17.97 -0.39 -0.40
CA ASP A 33 -18.27 0.55 0.68
C ASP A 33 -17.05 0.97 1.51
N SER A 34 -15.84 0.57 1.12
CA SER A 34 -14.60 0.94 1.80
C SER A 34 -14.44 2.45 1.89
N ARG A 35 -14.16 2.97 3.10
CA ARG A 35 -13.97 4.40 3.38
C ARG A 35 -12.71 4.71 4.16
N SER A 36 -12.16 3.73 4.87
CA SER A 36 -10.97 3.86 5.71
C SER A 36 -9.79 3.11 5.15
N ARG A 37 -8.60 3.68 5.28
CA ARG A 37 -7.37 3.08 4.80
C ARG A 37 -6.23 3.26 5.79
N ALA A 38 -5.52 2.17 6.09
CA ALA A 38 -4.24 2.20 6.78
C ALA A 38 -3.09 2.24 5.76
N LEU A 39 -2.14 3.14 5.97
CA LEU A 39 -0.92 3.28 5.16
C LEU A 39 0.29 3.11 6.07
N ILE A 40 1.00 1.99 5.90
CA ILE A 40 2.16 1.60 6.67
C ILE A 40 3.41 1.81 5.83
N GLY A 41 4.30 2.68 6.31
CA GLY A 41 5.40 3.24 5.55
C GLY A 41 4.98 4.57 4.91
N ASN A 42 5.61 5.67 5.36
CA ASN A 42 5.22 7.03 4.98
C ASN A 42 6.34 7.74 4.19
N GLY A 43 7.08 6.94 3.40
CA GLY A 43 8.15 7.39 2.53
C GLY A 43 7.69 7.98 1.19
N ALA A 44 8.57 7.95 0.17
CA ALA A 44 8.37 8.60 -1.12
C ALA A 44 7.12 8.17 -1.91
N GLN A 45 6.63 6.94 -1.71
CA GLN A 45 5.45 6.41 -2.40
C GLN A 45 4.12 6.82 -1.76
N SER A 46 4.14 7.17 -0.48
CA SER A 46 2.94 7.26 0.35
C SER A 46 2.00 8.40 -0.04
N GLU A 47 2.54 9.54 -0.49
CA GLU A 47 1.74 10.68 -0.95
C GLU A 47 0.91 10.31 -2.19
N PHE A 48 1.54 9.71 -3.19
CA PHE A 48 0.86 9.25 -4.41
C PHE A 48 -0.19 8.17 -4.11
N GLN A 49 0.14 7.28 -3.18
CA GLN A 49 -0.79 6.26 -2.70
C GLN A 49 -2.02 6.89 -2.01
N ALA A 50 -1.83 7.91 -1.17
CA ALA A 50 -2.93 8.59 -0.49
C ALA A 50 -3.86 9.30 -1.48
N ILE A 51 -3.28 10.08 -2.39
CA ILE A 51 -4.03 10.82 -3.43
C ILE A 51 -4.82 9.86 -4.32
N ALA A 52 -4.19 8.81 -4.83
CA ALA A 52 -4.85 7.86 -5.73
C ALA A 52 -6.07 7.19 -5.09
N PHE A 53 -5.94 6.72 -3.85
CA PHE A 53 -7.05 6.06 -3.16
C PHE A 53 -8.18 7.01 -2.78
N HIS A 54 -7.87 8.22 -2.36
CA HIS A 54 -8.90 9.24 -2.10
C HIS A 54 -9.67 9.58 -3.40
N LYS A 55 -8.96 9.89 -4.47
CA LYS A 55 -9.54 10.31 -5.75
C LYS A 55 -10.30 9.19 -6.48
N MET A 56 -9.73 7.97 -6.51
CA MET A 56 -10.26 6.87 -7.32
C MET A 56 -11.27 5.98 -6.59
N LEU A 57 -11.17 5.89 -5.27
CA LEU A 57 -11.97 4.97 -4.45
C LEU A 57 -12.82 5.67 -3.39
N GLY A 58 -12.69 7.00 -3.25
CA GLY A 58 -13.46 7.77 -2.30
C GLY A 58 -13.11 7.48 -0.84
N ILE A 59 -11.85 7.12 -0.56
CA ILE A 59 -11.37 6.97 0.82
C ILE A 59 -11.46 8.31 1.54
N ARG A 60 -12.04 8.31 2.75
CA ARG A 60 -12.29 9.49 3.56
C ARG A 60 -11.47 9.55 4.85
N GLU A 61 -10.95 8.41 5.28
CA GLU A 61 -10.09 8.32 6.46
C GLU A 61 -8.77 7.63 6.10
N LEU A 62 -7.66 8.31 6.40
CA LEU A 62 -6.31 7.82 6.19
C LEU A 62 -5.58 7.70 7.53
N ARG A 63 -5.25 6.47 7.91
CA ARG A 63 -4.52 6.13 9.13
C ARG A 63 -3.05 5.91 8.79
N LEU A 64 -2.18 6.72 9.34
CA LEU A 64 -0.76 6.74 9.03
C LEU A 64 0.06 6.11 10.15
N PHE A 65 0.97 5.24 9.80
CA PHE A 65 2.00 4.76 10.70
C PHE A 65 3.31 4.53 9.95
N ASP A 66 4.39 5.00 10.54
CA ASP A 66 5.78 4.71 10.19
C ASP A 66 6.60 4.62 11.46
N VAL A 67 7.70 3.89 11.44
CA VAL A 67 8.70 3.88 12.52
C VAL A 67 9.41 5.22 12.63
N ASP A 68 9.48 5.98 11.51
CA ASP A 68 9.93 7.37 11.47
C ASP A 68 8.74 8.33 11.62
N ALA A 69 8.59 8.89 12.81
CA ALA A 69 7.55 9.88 13.09
C ALA A 69 7.69 11.16 12.26
N GLN A 70 8.93 11.50 11.82
CA GLN A 70 9.15 12.67 10.97
C GLN A 70 8.64 12.43 9.55
N ALA A 71 8.80 11.22 9.01
CA ALA A 71 8.21 10.82 7.74
C ALA A 71 6.68 10.96 7.76
N THR A 72 6.03 10.45 8.82
CA THR A 72 4.58 10.60 9.02
C THR A 72 4.16 12.07 9.10
N ALA A 73 4.89 12.89 9.86
CA ALA A 73 4.59 14.31 10.00
C ALA A 73 4.76 15.08 8.69
N LYS A 74 5.78 14.74 7.90
CA LYS A 74 6.00 15.31 6.57
C LYS A 74 4.86 14.95 5.63
N LEU A 75 4.50 13.68 5.55
CA LEU A 75 3.39 13.21 4.71
C LEU A 75 2.09 13.94 5.05
N GLU A 76 1.72 14.02 6.32
CA GLU A 76 0.51 14.72 6.74
C GLU A 76 0.53 16.20 6.31
N ARG A 77 1.64 16.93 6.52
CA ARG A 77 1.75 18.32 6.07
C ARG A 77 1.55 18.45 4.56
N ASN A 78 2.19 17.58 3.78
CA ASN A 78 2.06 17.59 2.32
C ASN A 78 0.61 17.35 1.89
N LEU A 79 -0.06 16.34 2.46
CA LEU A 79 -1.45 16.05 2.11
C LEU A 79 -2.41 17.17 2.52
N ARG A 80 -2.20 17.80 3.69
CA ARG A 80 -3.02 18.92 4.15
C ARG A 80 -2.82 20.20 3.33
N SER A 81 -1.71 20.33 2.61
CA SER A 81 -1.47 21.46 1.70
C SER A 81 -2.21 21.35 0.36
N LEU A 82 -2.80 20.18 0.07
CA LEU A 82 -3.53 19.94 -1.17
C LEU A 82 -5.02 20.26 -1.00
N PRO A 83 -5.54 21.32 -1.66
CA PRO A 83 -6.94 21.72 -1.51
C PRO A 83 -7.95 20.61 -1.85
N GLU A 84 -7.57 19.74 -2.76
CA GLU A 84 -8.40 18.60 -3.19
C GLU A 84 -8.51 17.47 -2.18
N LEU A 85 -7.78 17.52 -1.07
CA LEU A 85 -7.83 16.54 0.02
C LEU A 85 -8.40 17.12 1.31
N VAL A 86 -9.06 18.26 1.25
CA VAL A 86 -9.60 18.97 2.44
C VAL A 86 -10.58 18.10 3.25
N ASP A 87 -11.28 17.19 2.60
CA ASP A 87 -12.25 16.27 3.21
C ASP A 87 -11.65 14.90 3.61
N LEU A 88 -10.33 14.72 3.46
CA LEU A 88 -9.62 13.54 3.91
C LEU A 88 -9.23 13.68 5.38
N ALA A 89 -9.87 12.90 6.25
CA ALA A 89 -9.47 12.79 7.65
C ALA A 89 -8.14 12.04 7.76
N ILE A 90 -7.13 12.66 8.37
CA ILE A 90 -5.81 12.06 8.54
C ILE A 90 -5.58 11.81 10.02
N VAL A 91 -5.27 10.55 10.37
CA VAL A 91 -5.04 10.09 11.74
C VAL A 91 -3.63 9.51 11.85
N ARG A 92 -2.81 10.07 12.74
CA ARG A 92 -1.52 9.46 13.10
C ARG A 92 -1.75 8.36 14.12
N CYS A 93 -1.22 7.18 13.86
CA CYS A 93 -1.36 6.02 14.72
C CYS A 93 -0.05 5.74 15.47
N ALA A 94 -0.18 5.18 16.67
CA ALA A 94 0.96 4.87 17.53
C ALA A 94 1.65 3.53 17.18
N SER A 95 0.98 2.68 16.38
CA SER A 95 1.51 1.38 15.97
C SER A 95 0.82 0.88 14.70
N THR A 96 1.42 -0.12 14.05
CA THR A 96 0.79 -0.84 12.92
C THR A 96 -0.58 -1.39 13.31
N ALA A 97 -0.69 -2.08 14.45
CA ALA A 97 -1.95 -2.66 14.91
C ALA A 97 -3.03 -1.58 15.13
N HIS A 98 -2.65 -0.41 15.68
CA HIS A 98 -3.58 0.71 15.85
C HIS A 98 -4.05 1.25 14.49
N ALA A 99 -3.17 1.35 13.50
CA ALA A 99 -3.53 1.82 12.17
C ALA A 99 -4.49 0.86 11.45
N LEU A 100 -4.29 -0.45 11.63
CA LEU A 100 -5.10 -1.48 10.96
C LEU A 100 -6.49 -1.65 11.58
N LYS A 101 -6.65 -1.41 12.88
CA LYS A 101 -7.92 -1.67 13.57
C LYS A 101 -9.09 -0.94 12.91
N GLY A 102 -10.02 -1.70 12.32
CA GLY A 102 -11.19 -1.17 11.60
C GLY A 102 -10.87 -0.52 10.25
N ALA A 103 -9.69 -0.72 9.69
CA ALA A 103 -9.39 -0.25 8.35
C ALA A 103 -9.96 -1.19 7.29
N ASP A 104 -10.58 -0.65 6.24
CA ASP A 104 -11.11 -1.43 5.12
C ASP A 104 -10.00 -1.87 4.17
N ILE A 105 -9.03 -1.00 3.95
CA ILE A 105 -7.91 -1.22 3.04
C ILE A 105 -6.60 -0.95 3.79
N VAL A 106 -5.66 -1.87 3.67
CA VAL A 106 -4.32 -1.73 4.23
C VAL A 106 -3.31 -1.73 3.11
N THR A 107 -2.38 -0.78 3.12
CA THR A 107 -1.25 -0.75 2.18
C THR A 107 0.05 -0.71 2.97
N THR A 108 0.93 -1.66 2.71
CA THR A 108 2.31 -1.63 3.17
C THR A 108 3.21 -1.17 2.03
N VAL A 109 4.01 -0.13 2.29
CA VAL A 109 4.89 0.48 1.28
C VAL A 109 6.21 0.89 1.94
N THR A 110 6.75 -0.02 2.75
CA THR A 110 7.99 0.22 3.49
C THR A 110 9.22 -0.01 2.61
N ALA A 111 10.29 0.70 2.91
CA ALA A 111 11.54 0.66 2.17
C ALA A 111 12.61 -0.24 2.81
N ASP A 112 12.31 -0.93 3.92
CA ASP A 112 13.28 -1.79 4.58
C ASP A 112 13.74 -2.93 3.64
N LYS A 113 15.06 -3.10 3.55
CA LYS A 113 15.70 -4.12 2.71
C LYS A 113 15.77 -5.49 3.37
N ARG A 114 15.30 -5.62 4.61
CA ARG A 114 15.30 -6.86 5.39
C ARG A 114 13.94 -7.54 5.34
N ASN A 115 13.90 -8.85 5.55
CA ASN A 115 12.67 -9.56 5.85
C ASN A 115 12.13 -9.06 7.19
N ALA A 116 11.24 -8.09 7.15
CA ALA A 116 10.58 -7.58 8.33
C ALA A 116 9.08 -7.90 8.21
N VAL A 117 8.59 -8.80 9.04
CA VAL A 117 7.15 -9.02 9.16
C VAL A 117 6.54 -7.78 9.80
N ILE A 118 5.76 -7.05 9.02
CA ILE A 118 5.10 -5.81 9.44
C ILE A 118 3.66 -6.09 9.84
N LEU A 119 3.00 -7.01 9.12
CA LEU A 119 1.64 -7.44 9.39
C LEU A 119 1.61 -8.87 9.92
N GLU A 120 1.07 -9.02 11.12
CA GLU A 120 0.81 -10.30 11.76
C GLU A 120 -0.64 -10.77 11.54
N PRO A 121 -0.91 -12.09 11.54
CA PRO A 121 -2.26 -12.62 11.33
C PRO A 121 -3.30 -12.07 12.32
N SER A 122 -2.89 -11.78 13.55
CA SER A 122 -3.75 -11.23 14.61
C SER A 122 -4.24 -9.80 14.33
N MET A 123 -3.58 -9.08 13.43
CA MET A 123 -3.95 -7.71 13.04
C MET A 123 -4.98 -7.68 11.92
N ILE A 124 -5.28 -8.82 11.29
CA ILE A 124 -6.10 -8.88 10.09
C ILE A 124 -7.55 -9.16 10.44
N GLU A 125 -8.43 -8.26 10.07
CA GLU A 125 -9.86 -8.40 10.26
C GLU A 125 -10.55 -8.93 9.00
N PRO A 126 -11.68 -9.65 9.13
CA PRO A 126 -12.45 -10.13 7.98
C PRO A 126 -12.90 -8.99 7.07
N GLY A 127 -12.72 -9.16 5.77
CA GLY A 127 -13.12 -8.18 4.76
C GLY A 127 -12.10 -7.09 4.46
N MET A 128 -10.97 -7.05 5.17
CA MET A 128 -9.85 -6.18 4.80
C MET A 128 -9.30 -6.52 3.42
N HIS A 129 -8.94 -5.49 2.66
CA HIS A 129 -8.14 -5.62 1.45
C HIS A 129 -6.68 -5.23 1.73
N LEU A 130 -5.73 -6.08 1.36
CA LEU A 130 -4.31 -5.85 1.58
C LEU A 130 -3.57 -5.57 0.27
N ASN A 131 -2.85 -4.46 0.20
CA ASN A 131 -1.89 -4.12 -0.85
C ASN A 131 -0.47 -4.19 -0.27
N ALA A 132 0.24 -5.28 -0.52
CA ALA A 132 1.63 -5.46 -0.10
C ALA A 132 2.57 -4.97 -1.21
N VAL A 133 2.88 -3.68 -1.20
CA VAL A 133 3.66 -3.01 -2.25
C VAL A 133 5.15 -3.12 -2.00
N GLY A 134 5.58 -3.10 -0.74
CA GLY A 134 6.99 -3.08 -0.38
C GLY A 134 7.73 -4.40 -0.58
N GLY A 135 7.05 -5.52 -0.78
CA GLY A 135 7.66 -6.82 -1.09
C GLY A 135 8.09 -6.96 -2.55
N ASP A 136 8.89 -6.05 -3.07
CA ASP A 136 9.20 -5.87 -4.49
C ASP A 136 10.44 -6.62 -5.00
N CYS A 137 11.22 -7.22 -4.11
CA CYS A 137 12.43 -7.99 -4.48
C CYS A 137 12.58 -9.28 -3.67
N PRO A 138 13.40 -10.24 -4.15
CA PRO A 138 13.72 -11.45 -3.40
C PRO A 138 14.30 -11.13 -2.02
N GLY A 139 13.88 -11.89 -1.00
CA GLY A 139 14.33 -11.68 0.37
C GLY A 139 13.66 -10.53 1.11
N LYS A 140 12.66 -9.87 0.50
CA LYS A 140 11.88 -8.81 1.13
C LYS A 140 10.43 -9.26 1.30
N THR A 141 9.95 -9.27 2.54
CA THR A 141 8.56 -9.60 2.87
C THR A 141 8.05 -8.63 3.93
N GLU A 142 6.78 -8.25 3.82
CA GLU A 142 6.08 -7.37 4.76
C GLU A 142 4.96 -8.11 5.49
N LEU A 143 4.50 -9.25 4.94
CA LEU A 143 3.39 -10.01 5.45
C LEU A 143 3.86 -11.32 6.08
N HIS A 144 3.30 -11.68 7.25
CA HIS A 144 3.45 -13.02 7.76
C HIS A 144 2.84 -14.05 6.79
N ALA A 145 3.49 -15.18 6.59
CA ALA A 145 3.09 -16.17 5.59
C ALA A 145 1.65 -16.70 5.77
N GLU A 146 1.16 -16.75 7.01
CA GLU A 146 -0.19 -17.23 7.33
C GLU A 146 -1.31 -16.26 6.93
N ILE A 147 -0.99 -14.99 6.63
CA ILE A 147 -1.95 -14.01 6.11
C ILE A 147 -2.37 -14.41 4.68
N LEU A 148 -1.47 -15.08 3.96
CA LEU A 148 -1.74 -15.47 2.58
C LEU A 148 -2.66 -16.68 2.54
N PRO A 149 -3.81 -16.60 1.82
CA PRO A 149 -4.73 -17.73 1.73
C PRO A 149 -4.02 -18.94 1.09
N ARG A 150 -4.03 -20.06 1.76
CA ARG A 150 -3.46 -21.32 1.25
C ARG A 150 -4.26 -21.88 0.07
N ARG A 151 -5.52 -21.44 -0.10
CA ARG A 151 -6.41 -21.82 -1.20
C ARG A 151 -7.14 -20.61 -1.77
N PRO A 152 -7.39 -20.55 -3.11
CA PRO A 152 -8.09 -19.44 -3.77
C PRO A 152 -9.52 -19.16 -3.27
N ARG A 153 -10.12 -20.12 -2.54
CA ARG A 153 -11.50 -20.02 -2.02
C ARG A 153 -11.61 -19.44 -0.61
N ASP A 154 -10.50 -19.16 0.05
CA ASP A 154 -10.53 -18.54 1.39
C ASP A 154 -10.80 -17.04 1.23
N ARG A 155 -12.09 -16.66 1.40
CA ARG A 155 -12.57 -15.29 1.15
C ARG A 155 -12.36 -14.33 2.31
N ARG A 156 -11.66 -14.73 3.37
CA ARG A 156 -11.49 -13.90 4.57
C ARG A 156 -10.64 -12.65 4.33
N VAL A 157 -9.67 -12.74 3.44
CA VAL A 157 -8.77 -11.63 3.08
C VAL A 157 -8.60 -11.58 1.58
N ARG A 158 -8.76 -10.39 0.98
CA ARG A 158 -8.48 -10.16 -0.42
C ARG A 158 -7.15 -9.47 -0.54
N THR A 159 -6.16 -10.13 -1.10
CA THR A 159 -4.78 -9.65 -1.13
C THR A 159 -4.31 -9.38 -2.56
N ALA A 160 -3.84 -8.16 -2.81
CA ALA A 160 -3.06 -7.84 -3.98
C ALA A 160 -1.57 -7.81 -3.58
N ILE A 161 -0.80 -8.74 -4.12
CA ILE A 161 0.64 -8.82 -3.92
C ILE A 161 1.30 -8.54 -5.26
N ALA A 162 2.30 -7.66 -5.28
CA ALA A 162 3.18 -7.50 -6.43
C ALA A 162 3.99 -8.80 -6.62
N ARG A 163 3.48 -9.73 -7.44
CA ARG A 163 4.21 -10.94 -7.80
C ARG A 163 5.15 -10.63 -8.94
N ARG A 164 6.46 -10.76 -8.73
CA ARG A 164 7.39 -11.04 -9.84
C ARG A 164 7.08 -12.44 -10.38
N ARG A 165 7.03 -12.58 -11.70
CA ARG A 165 7.07 -13.90 -12.37
C ARG A 165 8.30 -14.64 -11.82
N ARG A 166 8.12 -15.88 -11.36
CA ARG A 166 9.24 -16.77 -11.08
C ARG A 166 10.01 -16.91 -12.39
N ASP A 167 11.27 -16.58 -12.36
CA ASP A 167 12.19 -16.87 -13.46
C ASP A 167 12.32 -18.39 -13.57
N PRO A 168 11.89 -19.02 -14.67
CA PRO A 168 12.01 -20.47 -14.83
C PRO A 168 13.45 -20.95 -14.92
N ALA A 169 14.43 -20.05 -15.09
CA ALA A 169 15.85 -20.38 -15.21
C ALA A 169 16.59 -20.56 -13.86
N ALA A 170 15.92 -20.36 -12.71
CA ALA A 170 16.55 -20.52 -11.39
C ALA A 170 16.48 -21.95 -10.84
N ARG A 171 16.33 -22.98 -11.70
CA ARG A 171 16.51 -24.39 -11.36
C ARG A 171 17.70 -24.93 -12.17
N GLY A 172 18.86 -24.71 -11.69
CA GLY A 172 20.12 -25.33 -12.06
C GLY A 172 20.91 -25.63 -10.82
#